data_451eaf05b18b6442e2edb2432ff0bf21
#
_entry.id   451eaf05b18b6442e2edb2432ff0bf21
#
_cell.length_a   1.000
_cell.length_b   1.000
_cell.length_c   1.000
_cell.angle_alpha   90.00
_cell.angle_beta   90.00
_cell.angle_gamma   90.00
#
_symmetry.space_group_name_H-M   'P 1'
#
loop_
_entity.id
_entity.type
_entity.pdbx_description
1 polymer ?
#
loop_
_entity_poly.entity_id
_entity_poly.type
_entity_poly.pdbx_seq_one_letter_code
_entity_poly.pdbx_strand_id
1 'polypeptide(L)'
;MASNRRFKRLTKEEYAEAIEWYQQQSAMWHLGYGEQLALLNSVSPHLYEGWLTDVSQNLKPDLPVCVVSRLEILIGVAKSLDILAPANRPDLATIWFSSPNDNPLFQGKSIKQYLLDNNDTEAFQRVEEYLVEAVIGGLSGSYL
;
A
#
# COMPACT_ATOMS: atom_id res chain seq x y z
N MET A 1 -14.10 15.11 9.21
CA MET A 1 -12.77 15.61 9.26
C MET A 1 -12.03 15.38 7.94
N ALA A 2 -11.29 16.35 7.49
CA ALA A 2 -10.58 16.22 6.23
C ALA A 2 -9.47 15.21 6.33
N SER A 3 -9.28 14.44 5.27
CA SER A 3 -8.19 13.50 5.15
C SER A 3 -6.90 14.24 4.79
N ASN A 4 -5.77 13.81 5.35
CA ASN A 4 -4.46 14.32 5.00
C ASN A 4 -3.87 13.61 3.78
N ARG A 5 -4.63 12.74 3.15
CA ARG A 5 -4.15 12.00 1.99
C ARG A 5 -3.87 12.91 0.82
N ARG A 6 -2.75 12.66 0.15
CA ARG A 6 -2.33 13.38 -1.04
C ARG A 6 -2.96 12.78 -2.29
N PHE A 7 -3.41 11.54 -2.24
CA PHE A 7 -3.92 10.83 -3.38
C PHE A 7 -5.43 10.66 -3.26
N LYS A 8 -6.12 10.61 -4.39
CA LYS A 8 -7.56 10.57 -4.39
C LYS A 8 -8.07 9.23 -3.83
N ARG A 9 -9.29 9.28 -3.32
CA ARG A 9 -9.96 8.08 -2.82
C ARG A 9 -10.53 7.29 -3.98
N LEU A 10 -10.68 5.98 -3.76
CA LEU A 10 -11.23 5.09 -4.75
C LEU A 10 -12.74 5.23 -4.84
N THR A 11 -13.25 5.26 -6.07
CA THR A 11 -14.68 5.14 -6.33
C THR A 11 -14.99 3.68 -6.64
N LYS A 12 -16.27 3.32 -6.59
CA LYS A 12 -16.68 1.95 -6.89
C LYS A 12 -16.27 1.53 -8.31
N GLU A 13 -16.26 2.46 -9.24
CA GLU A 13 -15.85 2.20 -10.62
C GLU A 13 -14.35 1.86 -10.72
N GLU A 14 -13.59 2.22 -9.72
CA GLU A 14 -12.14 1.99 -9.69
C GLU A 14 -11.74 0.74 -8.91
N TYR A 15 -12.70 0.04 -8.31
CA TYR A 15 -12.38 -1.12 -7.46
C TYR A 15 -11.69 -2.24 -8.24
N ALA A 16 -12.15 -2.51 -9.46
CA ALA A 16 -11.53 -3.55 -10.28
C ALA A 16 -10.08 -3.21 -10.61
N GLU A 17 -9.82 -1.96 -11.01
CA GLU A 17 -8.45 -1.50 -11.28
C GLU A 17 -7.58 -1.58 -10.04
N ALA A 18 -8.12 -1.25 -8.87
CA ALA A 18 -7.37 -1.30 -7.62
C ALA A 18 -6.98 -2.73 -7.25
N ILE A 19 -7.87 -3.69 -7.44
CA ILE A 19 -7.58 -5.10 -7.19
C ILE A 19 -6.51 -5.60 -8.16
N GLU A 20 -6.62 -5.26 -9.45
CA GLU A 20 -5.59 -5.59 -10.43
C GLU A 20 -4.24 -4.99 -10.05
N TRP A 21 -4.25 -3.71 -9.67
CA TRP A 21 -3.04 -3.04 -9.23
C TRP A 21 -2.42 -3.77 -8.03
N TYR A 22 -3.26 -4.14 -7.06
CA TYR A 22 -2.76 -4.81 -5.86
C TYR A 22 -2.13 -6.15 -6.18
N GLN A 23 -2.72 -6.90 -7.10
CA GLN A 23 -2.17 -8.18 -7.52
C GLN A 23 -0.79 -7.99 -8.15
N GLN A 24 -0.65 -6.99 -9.04
CA GLN A 24 0.62 -6.69 -9.69
C GLN A 24 1.65 -6.15 -8.70
N GLN A 25 1.24 -5.24 -7.84
CA GLN A 25 2.13 -4.64 -6.85
C GLN A 25 2.59 -5.68 -5.82
N SER A 26 1.72 -6.61 -5.46
CA SER A 26 2.07 -7.69 -4.54
C SER A 26 3.20 -8.55 -5.12
N ALA A 27 3.17 -8.81 -6.42
CA ALA A 27 4.25 -9.54 -7.07
C ALA A 27 5.56 -8.75 -7.01
N MET A 28 5.50 -7.44 -7.27
CA MET A 28 6.69 -6.58 -7.20
C MET A 28 7.26 -6.50 -5.79
N TRP A 29 6.40 -6.48 -4.80
CA TRP A 29 6.80 -6.44 -3.39
C TRP A 29 7.16 -7.82 -2.84
N HIS A 30 7.06 -8.86 -3.65
CA HIS A 30 7.32 -10.25 -3.25
C HIS A 30 6.48 -10.69 -2.06
N LEU A 31 5.21 -10.30 -2.06
CA LEU A 31 4.29 -10.71 -1.00
C LEU A 31 3.85 -12.15 -1.20
N GLY A 32 3.95 -12.96 -0.13
CA GLY A 32 3.34 -14.27 -0.13
C GLY A 32 1.82 -14.16 -0.11
N TYR A 33 1.13 -15.24 -0.40
CA TYR A 33 -0.34 -15.22 -0.46
C TYR A 33 -0.95 -14.77 0.87
N GLY A 34 -0.47 -15.33 1.97
CA GLY A 34 -0.95 -14.94 3.29
C GLY A 34 -0.70 -13.47 3.61
N GLU A 35 0.44 -12.94 3.13
CA GLU A 35 0.77 -11.53 3.33
C GLU A 35 -0.17 -10.63 2.53
N GLN A 36 -0.54 -11.05 1.32
CA GLN A 36 -1.51 -10.32 0.51
C GLN A 36 -2.84 -10.20 1.23
N LEU A 37 -3.31 -11.30 1.82
CA LEU A 37 -4.57 -11.28 2.57
C LEU A 37 -4.46 -10.42 3.81
N ALA A 38 -3.34 -10.51 4.52
CA ALA A 38 -3.13 -9.78 5.78
C ALA A 38 -3.18 -8.27 5.54
N LEU A 39 -2.50 -7.77 4.51
CA LEU A 39 -2.45 -6.34 4.23
C LEU A 39 -3.81 -5.76 3.81
N LEU A 40 -4.73 -6.59 3.36
CA LEU A 40 -6.10 -6.17 3.06
C LEU A 40 -7.05 -6.40 4.25
N ASN A 41 -6.53 -6.21 5.44
CA ASN A 41 -7.30 -6.35 6.68
C ASN A 41 -7.65 -7.81 6.97
N SER A 42 -6.70 -8.70 6.69
CA SER A 42 -6.85 -10.14 6.95
C SER A 42 -8.10 -10.72 6.28
N VAL A 43 -8.30 -10.37 5.02
CA VAL A 43 -9.45 -10.85 4.25
C VAL A 43 -9.33 -12.36 4.03
N SER A 44 -10.48 -13.04 3.95
CA SER A 44 -10.47 -14.48 3.73
C SER A 44 -10.04 -14.82 2.31
N PRO A 45 -9.40 -15.99 2.10
CA PRO A 45 -9.05 -16.41 0.74
C PRO A 45 -10.28 -16.51 -0.18
N HIS A 46 -11.41 -16.96 0.35
CA HIS A 46 -12.63 -17.10 -0.43
C HIS A 46 -13.07 -15.75 -1.02
N LEU A 47 -13.06 -14.70 -0.21
CA LEU A 47 -13.45 -13.37 -0.69
C LEU A 47 -12.44 -12.83 -1.69
N TYR A 48 -11.15 -12.96 -1.38
CA TYR A 48 -10.10 -12.43 -2.26
C TYR A 48 -10.15 -13.11 -3.64
N GLU A 49 -10.29 -14.43 -3.66
CA GLU A 49 -10.40 -15.18 -4.92
C GLU A 49 -11.65 -14.78 -5.70
N GLY A 50 -12.75 -14.50 -4.98
CA GLY A 50 -13.97 -14.03 -5.61
C GLY A 50 -13.77 -12.71 -6.34
N TRP A 51 -13.04 -11.78 -5.72
CA TRP A 51 -12.75 -10.48 -6.35
C TRP A 51 -11.84 -10.66 -7.57
N LEU A 52 -10.85 -11.53 -7.50
CA LEU A 52 -9.98 -11.79 -8.63
C LEU A 52 -10.76 -12.41 -9.80
N THR A 53 -11.70 -13.29 -9.50
CA THR A 53 -12.58 -13.89 -10.49
C THR A 53 -13.45 -12.82 -11.14
N ASP A 54 -14.06 -11.94 -10.34
CA ASP A 54 -14.88 -10.84 -10.85
C ASP A 54 -14.09 -9.99 -11.85
N VAL A 55 -12.87 -9.61 -11.45
CA VAL A 55 -12.01 -8.78 -12.30
C VAL A 55 -11.71 -9.50 -13.62
N SER A 56 -11.41 -10.80 -13.56
CA SER A 56 -11.10 -11.57 -14.76
C SER A 56 -12.28 -11.68 -15.72
N GLN A 57 -13.49 -11.51 -15.22
CA GLN A 57 -14.73 -11.58 -16.01
C GLN A 57 -15.30 -10.20 -16.31
N ASN A 58 -14.54 -9.15 -16.08
CA ASN A 58 -14.97 -7.76 -16.27
C ASN A 58 -16.18 -7.38 -15.43
N LEU A 59 -16.32 -8.03 -14.28
CA LEU A 59 -17.36 -7.70 -13.31
C LEU A 59 -16.75 -6.77 -12.24
N LYS A 60 -17.62 -5.97 -11.62
CA LYS A 60 -17.18 -5.07 -10.54
C LYS A 60 -17.16 -5.83 -9.23
N PRO A 61 -16.00 -5.94 -8.56
CA PRO A 61 -15.97 -6.56 -7.24
C PRO A 61 -16.63 -5.66 -6.21
N ASP A 62 -17.30 -6.27 -5.23
CA ASP A 62 -17.93 -5.53 -4.14
C ASP A 62 -16.99 -5.59 -2.93
N LEU A 63 -16.31 -4.48 -2.66
CA LEU A 63 -15.27 -4.43 -1.63
C LEU A 63 -15.81 -3.81 -0.34
N PRO A 64 -15.55 -4.45 0.82
CA PRO A 64 -15.86 -3.82 2.10
C PRO A 64 -15.08 -2.52 2.29
N VAL A 65 -15.64 -1.60 3.06
CA VAL A 65 -15.01 -0.30 3.33
C VAL A 65 -13.59 -0.47 3.89
N CYS A 66 -13.38 -1.44 4.78
CA CYS A 66 -12.06 -1.65 5.38
C CYS A 66 -11.03 -2.09 4.34
N VAL A 67 -11.43 -2.86 3.34
CA VAL A 67 -10.53 -3.27 2.25
C VAL A 67 -10.23 -2.09 1.35
N VAL A 68 -11.25 -1.29 1.02
CA VAL A 68 -11.06 -0.09 0.20
C VAL A 68 -10.07 0.85 0.88
N SER A 69 -10.23 1.06 2.19
CA SER A 69 -9.33 1.92 2.95
C SER A 69 -7.88 1.41 2.89
N ARG A 70 -7.68 0.09 3.03
CA ARG A 70 -6.35 -0.49 2.94
C ARG A 70 -5.74 -0.31 1.55
N LEU A 71 -6.53 -0.53 0.51
CA LEU A 71 -6.06 -0.30 -0.85
C LEU A 71 -5.65 1.14 -1.09
N GLU A 72 -6.46 2.09 -0.62
CA GLU A 72 -6.14 3.51 -0.77
C GLU A 72 -4.81 3.84 -0.10
N ILE A 73 -4.59 3.33 1.10
CA ILE A 73 -3.34 3.58 1.83
C ILE A 73 -2.15 2.93 1.11
N LEU A 74 -2.31 1.70 0.68
CA LEU A 74 -1.22 0.99 0.01
C LEU A 74 -0.86 1.63 -1.33
N ILE A 75 -1.85 2.15 -2.06
CA ILE A 75 -1.60 2.92 -3.28
C ILE A 75 -0.79 4.17 -2.93
N GLY A 76 -1.17 4.87 -1.85
CA GLY A 76 -0.45 6.04 -1.39
C GLY A 76 0.99 5.72 -0.99
N VAL A 77 1.20 4.59 -0.31
CA VAL A 77 2.54 4.13 0.05
C VAL A 77 3.38 3.89 -1.21
N ALA A 78 2.83 3.15 -2.17
CA ALA A 78 3.56 2.82 -3.40
C ALA A 78 3.91 4.09 -4.20
N LYS A 79 2.96 5.01 -4.33
CA LYS A 79 3.19 6.26 -5.06
C LYS A 79 4.21 7.15 -4.36
N SER A 80 4.16 7.22 -3.03
CA SER A 80 5.14 7.99 -2.28
C SER A 80 6.55 7.45 -2.49
N LEU A 81 6.70 6.14 -2.43
CA LEU A 81 8.01 5.52 -2.65
C LEU A 81 8.50 5.77 -4.08
N ASP A 82 7.62 5.72 -5.07
CA ASP A 82 7.98 6.02 -6.45
C ASP A 82 8.48 7.46 -6.60
N ILE A 83 7.83 8.40 -5.92
CA ILE A 83 8.23 9.80 -5.96
C ILE A 83 9.59 9.99 -5.29
N LEU A 84 9.82 9.31 -4.16
CA LEU A 84 11.06 9.42 -3.41
C LEU A 84 12.24 8.76 -4.11
N ALA A 85 11.99 7.76 -4.95
CA ALA A 85 13.06 7.07 -5.65
C ALA A 85 13.67 7.97 -6.73
N PRO A 86 15.00 8.01 -6.85
CA PRO A 86 15.64 8.79 -7.91
C PRO A 86 15.20 8.31 -9.29
N ALA A 87 15.15 9.25 -10.25
CA ALA A 87 14.71 8.93 -11.60
C ALA A 87 15.57 7.84 -12.27
N ASN A 88 16.85 7.77 -11.93
CA ASN A 88 17.77 6.77 -12.47
C ASN A 88 17.76 5.45 -11.69
N ARG A 89 17.00 5.36 -10.59
CA ARG A 89 16.91 4.15 -9.78
C ARG A 89 15.46 3.92 -9.32
N PRO A 90 14.53 3.72 -10.28
CA PRO A 90 13.12 3.49 -9.91
C PRO A 90 12.91 2.19 -9.12
N ASP A 91 13.85 1.25 -9.24
CA ASP A 91 13.82 0.00 -8.49
C ASP A 91 13.91 0.20 -6.98
N LEU A 92 14.48 1.33 -6.53
CA LEU A 92 14.59 1.60 -5.10
C LEU A 92 13.24 1.71 -4.41
N ALA A 93 12.19 2.14 -5.11
CA ALA A 93 10.85 2.20 -4.53
C ALA A 93 10.43 0.82 -3.99
N THR A 94 10.64 -0.23 -4.77
CA THR A 94 10.31 -1.60 -4.38
C THR A 94 11.26 -2.10 -3.29
N ILE A 95 12.54 -1.81 -3.43
CA ILE A 95 13.55 -2.24 -2.46
C ILE A 95 13.26 -1.64 -1.08
N TRP A 96 12.93 -0.35 -1.03
CA TRP A 96 12.68 0.34 0.24
C TRP A 96 11.47 -0.22 0.99
N PHE A 97 10.49 -0.74 0.28
CA PHE A 97 9.34 -1.33 0.94
C PHE A 97 9.73 -2.53 1.83
N SER A 98 10.73 -3.29 1.41
CA SER A 98 11.16 -4.51 2.09
C SER A 98 12.47 -4.35 2.86
N SER A 99 13.09 -3.17 2.85
CA SER A 99 14.36 -2.94 3.55
C SER A 99 14.13 -2.27 4.89
N PRO A 100 14.95 -2.59 5.92
CA PRO A 100 14.82 -1.94 7.22
C PRO A 100 14.91 -0.42 7.08
N ASN A 101 14.09 0.29 7.84
CA ASN A 101 14.03 1.75 7.83
C ASN A 101 14.59 2.29 9.15
N ASP A 102 15.41 3.32 9.07
CA ASP A 102 16.05 3.91 10.26
C ASP A 102 15.13 4.80 11.08
N ASN A 103 13.97 5.18 10.53
CA ASN A 103 13.06 6.04 11.27
C ASN A 103 12.51 5.29 12.49
N PRO A 104 12.49 5.94 13.68
CA PRO A 104 11.99 5.29 14.90
C PRO A 104 10.59 4.72 14.81
N LEU A 105 9.74 5.25 13.92
CA LEU A 105 8.41 4.71 13.70
C LEU A 105 8.43 3.21 13.42
N PHE A 106 9.42 2.75 12.64
CA PHE A 106 9.45 1.37 12.17
C PHE A 106 10.16 0.41 13.11
N GLN A 107 10.78 0.91 14.18
CA GLN A 107 11.41 0.06 15.20
C GLN A 107 12.44 -0.92 14.61
N GLY A 108 13.17 -0.48 13.60
CA GLY A 108 14.19 -1.30 12.95
C GLY A 108 13.64 -2.22 11.86
N LYS A 109 12.35 -2.19 11.62
CA LYS A 109 11.71 -3.05 10.62
C LYS A 109 11.58 -2.35 9.27
N SER A 110 11.32 -3.14 8.22
CA SER A 110 10.91 -2.59 6.95
C SER A 110 9.47 -2.08 7.04
N ILE A 111 9.06 -1.27 6.08
CA ILE A 111 7.66 -0.85 5.97
C ILE A 111 6.76 -2.08 5.92
N LYS A 112 7.12 -3.05 5.07
CA LYS A 112 6.37 -4.30 4.93
C LYS A 112 6.19 -5.00 6.27
N GLN A 113 7.29 -5.24 6.98
CA GLN A 113 7.23 -5.99 8.24
C GLN A 113 6.47 -5.21 9.30
N TYR A 114 6.65 -3.89 9.35
CA TYR A 114 5.92 -3.07 10.29
C TYR A 114 4.42 -3.19 10.08
N LEU A 115 3.96 -3.11 8.83
CA LEU A 115 2.54 -3.21 8.51
C LEU A 115 1.98 -4.60 8.81
N LEU A 116 2.76 -5.64 8.58
CA LEU A 116 2.33 -7.01 8.91
C LEU A 116 2.23 -7.22 10.42
N ASP A 117 3.15 -6.65 11.19
CA ASP A 117 3.18 -6.80 12.64
C ASP A 117 2.18 -5.87 13.34
N ASN A 118 1.81 -4.77 12.70
CA ASN A 118 0.88 -3.77 13.25
C ASN A 118 -0.30 -3.62 12.27
N ASN A 119 -1.06 -4.69 12.13
CA ASN A 119 -2.09 -4.79 11.10
C ASN A 119 -3.40 -4.14 11.55
N ASP A 120 -3.35 -2.84 11.76
CA ASP A 120 -4.54 -2.05 12.12
C ASP A 120 -4.54 -0.74 11.33
N THR A 121 -5.72 -0.14 11.23
CA THR A 121 -5.91 1.08 10.43
C THR A 121 -5.01 2.22 10.87
N GLU A 122 -4.83 2.37 12.18
CA GLU A 122 -4.01 3.47 12.71
C GLU A 122 -2.56 3.34 12.29
N ALA A 123 -1.99 2.14 12.36
CA ALA A 123 -0.61 1.92 11.94
C ALA A 123 -0.44 2.19 10.44
N PHE A 124 -1.39 1.73 9.63
CA PHE A 124 -1.36 1.98 8.19
C PHE A 124 -1.41 3.48 7.89
N GLN A 125 -2.28 4.21 8.58
CA GLN A 125 -2.38 5.66 8.41
C GLN A 125 -1.09 6.36 8.81
N ARG A 126 -0.44 5.93 9.89
CA ARG A 126 0.82 6.54 10.32
C ARG A 126 1.93 6.34 9.28
N VAL A 127 1.97 5.16 8.65
CA VAL A 127 2.96 4.92 7.60
C VAL A 127 2.70 5.81 6.39
N GLU A 128 1.44 5.91 5.98
CA GLU A 128 1.08 6.78 4.86
C GLU A 128 1.46 8.23 5.15
N GLU A 129 1.13 8.72 6.34
CA GLU A 129 1.46 10.09 6.75
C GLU A 129 2.96 10.34 6.75
N TYR A 130 3.72 9.38 7.30
CA TYR A 130 5.17 9.51 7.29
C TYR A 130 5.73 9.64 5.87
N LEU A 131 5.24 8.80 4.95
CA LEU A 131 5.74 8.83 3.58
C LEU A 131 5.30 10.08 2.83
N VAL A 132 4.06 10.55 3.06
CA VAL A 132 3.59 11.79 2.46
C VAL A 132 4.44 12.96 2.94
N GLU A 133 4.76 13.01 4.23
CA GLU A 133 5.62 14.05 4.76
C GLU A 133 7.03 13.97 4.18
N ALA A 134 7.54 12.75 3.97
CA ALA A 134 8.84 12.55 3.36
C ALA A 134 8.85 13.06 1.91
N VAL A 135 7.75 12.84 1.17
CA VAL A 135 7.62 13.38 -0.20
C VAL A 135 7.69 14.90 -0.18
N ILE A 136 6.96 15.53 0.73
CA ILE A 136 6.96 16.99 0.84
C ILE A 136 8.34 17.50 1.23
N GLY A 137 8.94 16.93 2.27
CA GLY A 137 10.25 17.33 2.75
C GLY A 137 11.39 16.87 1.87
N GLY A 138 11.19 15.77 1.13
CA GLY A 138 12.20 15.22 0.22
C GLY A 138 12.57 16.15 -0.91
N LEU A 139 11.74 17.15 -1.18
CA LEU A 139 12.07 18.19 -2.14
C LEU A 139 13.22 19.07 -1.64
N SER A 140 13.49 19.01 -0.34
CA SER A 140 14.55 19.83 0.28
C SER A 140 15.56 18.99 1.05
N GLY A 141 15.48 17.66 1.01
CA GLY A 141 16.39 16.80 1.74
C GLY A 141 16.22 15.34 1.43
N SER A 142 17.03 14.51 2.09
CA SER A 142 17.01 13.05 1.95
C SER A 142 16.33 12.42 3.15
N TYR A 143 15.47 11.43 2.92
CA TYR A 143 14.73 10.75 3.97
C TYR A 143 14.98 9.25 4.06
N LEU A 144 15.43 8.66 2.98
CA LEU A 144 15.61 7.20 2.94
C LEU A 144 17.02 6.80 2.57
#